data_d56aa3eb93134142d5fd0d683735cc18
#
_entry.id   d56aa3eb93134142d5fd0d683735cc18
#
_cell.length_a   1.000
_cell.length_b   1.000
_cell.length_c   1.000
_cell.angle_alpha   90.00
_cell.angle_beta   90.00
_cell.angle_gamma   90.00
#
_symmetry.space_group_name_H-M   'P 1'
#
loop_
_entity.id
_entity.type
_entity.pdbx_description
1 polymer ?
#
loop_
_entity_poly.entity_id
_entity_poly.type
_entity_poly.pdbx_seq_one_letter_code
_entity_poly.pdbx_strand_id
1 'polypeptide(L)'
;SGFAPRQNLSRAPGLWQKLKISFQAPRFDAAGKKIANAVMLRIELNGVIIHDNVELSGPTRGSVSNTETASGPLRLQGDHGAVAFRNIKVTKFDSPRPTERSTTNANAVDPIHIGASENIVLRSFMDLPGLPRVVHAVSVGSPQKIHYTYDMDNGMLVQVWRGGFLNATPMWHDRGDGSSRPLGMVQGLGKPVQSIARLSTDQATWISDTAGTGYKPKGYVLDENGIPSFLYKTYGIAVNDQSKVLEMGRGFSRKITISDQVNDLYFRLADAENIIQTAD
;
A
#
# COMPACT_ATOMS: atom_id res chain seq x y z
N SER A 1 -12.80 17.21 -1.47
CA SER A 1 -12.93 16.13 -2.45
C SER A 1 -11.72 16.16 -3.38
N GLY A 2 -11.14 15.02 -3.63
CA GLY A 2 -9.99 14.82 -4.51
C GLY A 2 -10.32 13.87 -5.65
N PHE A 3 -9.39 13.73 -6.58
CA PHE A 3 -9.48 12.77 -7.68
C PHE A 3 -8.47 11.66 -7.43
N ALA A 4 -8.92 10.42 -7.48
CA ALA A 4 -8.03 9.27 -7.36
C ALA A 4 -7.07 9.19 -8.55
N PRO A 5 -5.79 8.82 -8.35
CA PRO A 5 -4.90 8.55 -9.47
C PRO A 5 -5.34 7.27 -10.21
N ARG A 6 -5.10 7.23 -11.53
CA ARG A 6 -5.43 6.06 -12.37
C ARG A 6 -4.72 4.78 -11.91
N GLN A 7 -3.55 4.91 -11.30
CA GLN A 7 -2.76 3.81 -10.77
C GLN A 7 -1.75 4.32 -9.74
N ASN A 8 -1.32 3.44 -8.83
CA ASN A 8 -0.25 3.76 -7.90
C ASN A 8 1.11 3.36 -8.49
N LEU A 9 1.97 4.35 -8.62
CA LEU A 9 3.34 4.21 -9.11
C LEU A 9 4.37 4.71 -8.09
N SER A 10 3.95 4.87 -6.84
CA SER A 10 4.84 5.30 -5.77
C SER A 10 5.87 4.21 -5.49
N ARG A 11 7.14 4.61 -5.46
CA ARG A 11 8.24 3.76 -5.03
C ARG A 11 8.29 3.68 -3.51
N ALA A 12 9.01 2.70 -2.99
CA ALA A 12 9.23 2.56 -1.56
C ALA A 12 9.85 3.84 -0.94
N PRO A 13 9.58 4.12 0.35
CA PRO A 13 10.21 5.21 1.07
C PRO A 13 11.74 5.18 0.93
N GLY A 14 12.35 6.36 0.80
CA GLY A 14 13.79 6.51 0.58
C GLY A 14 14.24 6.46 -0.89
N LEU A 15 13.38 6.09 -1.82
CA LEU A 15 13.70 6.11 -3.24
C LEU A 15 13.25 7.41 -3.90
N TRP A 16 14.11 7.93 -4.78
CA TRP A 16 13.77 9.11 -5.59
C TRP A 16 12.67 8.80 -6.59
N GLN A 17 11.72 9.73 -6.68
CA GLN A 17 10.61 9.69 -7.63
C GLN A 17 10.67 10.91 -8.53
N LYS A 18 10.23 10.76 -9.77
CA LYS A 18 10.13 11.85 -10.74
C LYS A 18 8.67 12.25 -10.90
N LEU A 19 8.35 13.50 -10.57
CA LEU A 19 7.02 14.07 -10.75
C LEU A 19 7.06 15.15 -11.83
N LYS A 20 6.09 15.11 -12.74
CA LYS A 20 5.88 16.17 -13.75
C LYS A 20 4.42 16.58 -13.71
N ILE A 21 4.17 17.88 -13.57
CA ILE A 21 2.83 18.45 -13.48
C ILE A 21 2.68 19.50 -14.58
N SER A 22 1.60 19.38 -15.36
CA SER A 22 1.12 20.41 -16.25
C SER A 22 -0.17 21.00 -15.68
N PHE A 23 -0.13 22.26 -15.28
CA PHE A 23 -1.20 22.92 -14.56
C PHE A 23 -1.63 24.17 -15.29
N GLN A 24 -2.94 24.41 -15.37
CA GLN A 24 -3.54 25.64 -15.84
C GLN A 24 -4.28 26.31 -14.67
N ALA A 25 -3.89 27.53 -14.35
CA ALA A 25 -4.54 28.32 -13.31
C ALA A 25 -6.00 28.67 -13.68
N PRO A 26 -6.86 28.98 -12.70
CA PRO A 26 -8.20 29.49 -12.98
C PRO A 26 -8.14 30.80 -13.74
N ARG A 27 -9.13 31.07 -14.58
CA ARG A 27 -9.20 32.30 -15.34
C ARG A 27 -10.31 33.19 -14.81
N PHE A 28 -10.05 34.50 -14.87
CA PHE A 28 -10.96 35.55 -14.43
C PHE A 28 -11.14 36.58 -15.57
N ASP A 29 -12.30 37.19 -15.64
CA ASP A 29 -12.55 38.33 -16.53
C ASP A 29 -11.97 39.62 -15.96
N ALA A 30 -12.12 40.71 -16.70
CA ALA A 30 -11.64 42.04 -16.30
C ALA A 30 -12.31 42.57 -15.01
N ALA A 31 -13.49 42.08 -14.66
CA ALA A 31 -14.21 42.39 -13.43
C ALA A 31 -13.80 41.51 -12.24
N GLY A 32 -12.84 40.59 -12.42
CA GLY A 32 -12.41 39.66 -11.40
C GLY A 32 -13.34 38.47 -11.18
N LYS A 33 -14.34 38.27 -12.02
CA LYS A 33 -15.24 37.13 -11.96
C LYS A 33 -14.57 35.89 -12.58
N LYS A 34 -14.60 34.78 -11.88
CA LYS A 34 -14.05 33.51 -12.38
C LYS A 34 -14.85 33.03 -13.60
N ILE A 35 -14.17 32.83 -14.72
CA ILE A 35 -14.72 32.33 -15.98
C ILE A 35 -14.29 30.92 -16.36
N ALA A 36 -13.24 30.39 -15.73
CA ALA A 36 -12.82 28.98 -15.88
C ALA A 36 -12.14 28.48 -14.62
N ASN A 37 -12.37 27.21 -14.31
CA ASN A 37 -11.71 26.52 -13.22
C ASN A 37 -10.23 26.26 -13.53
N ALA A 38 -9.45 26.04 -12.47
CA ALA A 38 -8.10 25.49 -12.60
C ALA A 38 -8.15 24.05 -13.15
N VAL A 39 -7.12 23.64 -13.88
CA VAL A 39 -7.06 22.30 -14.46
C VAL A 39 -5.67 21.71 -14.28
N MET A 40 -5.60 20.50 -13.74
CA MET A 40 -4.44 19.62 -13.86
C MET A 40 -4.49 18.98 -15.25
N LEU A 41 -3.81 19.59 -16.21
CA LEU A 41 -3.81 19.10 -17.60
C LEU A 41 -3.18 17.71 -17.67
N ARG A 42 -2.11 17.47 -16.89
CA ARG A 42 -1.44 16.17 -16.80
C ARG A 42 -0.57 16.09 -15.55
N ILE A 43 -0.62 14.96 -14.87
CA ILE A 43 0.33 14.60 -13.82
C ILE A 43 0.94 13.26 -14.18
N GLU A 44 2.28 13.22 -14.25
CA GLU A 44 3.07 12.02 -14.49
C GLU A 44 3.89 11.70 -13.24
N LEU A 45 3.81 10.48 -12.76
CA LEU A 45 4.67 9.94 -11.70
C LEU A 45 5.54 8.82 -12.29
N ASN A 46 6.85 8.98 -12.16
CA ASN A 46 7.84 8.02 -12.69
C ASN A 46 7.70 7.73 -14.20
N GLY A 47 7.23 8.75 -14.97
CA GLY A 47 7.07 8.66 -16.42
C GLY A 47 5.70 8.15 -16.89
N VAL A 48 4.80 7.80 -15.97
CA VAL A 48 3.45 7.30 -16.30
C VAL A 48 2.40 8.32 -15.87
N ILE A 49 1.37 8.50 -16.69
CA ILE A 49 0.27 9.45 -16.43
C ILE A 49 -0.62 8.88 -15.34
N ILE A 50 -0.76 9.62 -14.24
CA ILE A 50 -1.65 9.29 -13.12
C ILE A 50 -2.93 10.15 -13.10
N HIS A 51 -2.86 11.37 -13.64
CA HIS A 51 -4.02 12.23 -13.88
C HIS A 51 -3.92 12.89 -15.24
N ASP A 52 -5.06 13.05 -15.90
CA ASP A 52 -5.16 13.68 -17.20
C ASP A 52 -6.45 14.50 -17.26
N ASN A 53 -6.31 15.80 -17.56
CA ASN A 53 -7.39 16.77 -17.73
C ASN A 53 -8.40 16.82 -16.55
N VAL A 54 -7.88 16.94 -15.32
CA VAL A 54 -8.69 17.01 -14.10
C VAL A 54 -9.02 18.48 -13.77
N GLU A 55 -10.30 18.82 -13.82
CA GLU A 55 -10.81 20.14 -13.45
C GLU A 55 -10.94 20.26 -11.93
N LEU A 56 -10.47 21.38 -11.37
CA LEU A 56 -10.47 21.65 -9.93
C LEU A 56 -11.50 22.74 -9.62
N SER A 57 -12.49 22.41 -8.80
CA SER A 57 -13.61 23.30 -8.47
C SER A 57 -13.25 24.44 -7.53
N GLY A 58 -12.11 24.38 -6.85
CA GLY A 58 -11.69 25.39 -5.88
C GLY A 58 -10.40 25.03 -5.14
N PRO A 59 -10.01 25.85 -4.14
CA PRO A 59 -8.83 25.62 -3.33
C PRO A 59 -8.91 24.29 -2.56
N THR A 60 -7.77 23.64 -2.39
CA THR A 60 -7.69 22.45 -1.54
C THR A 60 -7.69 22.84 -0.06
N ARG A 61 -8.04 21.90 0.82
CA ARG A 61 -7.91 22.08 2.26
C ARG A 61 -6.44 22.32 2.64
N GLY A 62 -6.18 23.36 3.44
CA GLY A 62 -4.81 23.76 3.78
C GLY A 62 -4.07 24.51 2.66
N SER A 63 -4.80 25.04 1.67
CA SER A 63 -4.22 25.94 0.67
C SER A 63 -3.65 27.22 1.32
N VAL A 64 -2.74 27.89 0.62
CA VAL A 64 -2.14 29.16 1.08
C VAL A 64 -3.21 30.26 1.20
N SER A 65 -4.26 30.20 0.38
CA SER A 65 -5.40 31.13 0.37
C SER A 65 -6.70 30.38 0.18
N ASN A 66 -7.76 30.85 0.81
CA ASN A 66 -9.12 30.35 0.63
C ASN A 66 -9.77 30.90 -0.66
N THR A 67 -9.13 31.87 -1.32
CA THR A 67 -9.58 32.46 -2.58
C THR A 67 -8.65 32.04 -3.71
N GLU A 68 -9.24 31.71 -4.84
CA GLU A 68 -8.48 31.41 -6.06
C GLU A 68 -8.00 32.71 -6.72
N THR A 69 -6.81 32.63 -7.31
CA THR A 69 -6.19 33.73 -8.06
C THR A 69 -5.61 33.20 -9.37
N ALA A 70 -5.48 34.08 -10.38
CA ALA A 70 -4.91 33.71 -11.67
C ALA A 70 -3.42 33.37 -11.60
N SER A 71 -2.75 33.72 -10.52
CA SER A 71 -1.33 33.40 -10.27
C SER A 71 -1.07 33.31 -8.77
N GLY A 72 -0.08 32.55 -8.40
CA GLY A 72 0.31 32.39 -6.98
C GLY A 72 1.65 31.66 -6.85
N PRO A 73 2.20 31.62 -5.64
CA PRO A 73 3.44 30.90 -5.38
C PRO A 73 3.26 29.39 -5.47
N LEU A 74 4.33 28.70 -5.87
CA LEU A 74 4.42 27.25 -5.73
C LEU A 74 4.76 26.93 -4.26
N ARG A 75 3.94 26.10 -3.61
CA ARG A 75 4.18 25.60 -2.26
C ARG A 75 4.54 24.12 -2.32
N LEU A 76 5.65 23.76 -1.69
CA LEU A 76 6.04 22.37 -1.48
C LEU A 76 5.69 22.00 -0.03
N GLN A 77 4.96 20.90 0.14
CA GLN A 77 4.54 20.42 1.45
C GLN A 77 5.61 19.52 2.05
N GLY A 78 5.99 19.77 3.30
CA GLY A 78 7.03 19.03 4.02
C GLY A 78 6.68 18.68 5.47
N ASP A 79 5.39 18.75 5.85
CA ASP A 79 4.91 18.62 7.23
C ASP A 79 4.25 17.25 7.55
N HIS A 80 4.23 16.31 6.58
CA HIS A 80 3.66 14.98 6.73
C HIS A 80 4.71 13.86 6.68
N GLY A 81 5.88 14.12 7.20
CA GLY A 81 7.00 13.20 7.24
C GLY A 81 8.26 13.75 6.56
N ALA A 82 9.36 13.03 6.68
CA ALA A 82 10.63 13.43 6.07
C ALA A 82 10.53 13.34 4.55
N VAL A 83 10.70 14.47 3.85
CA VAL A 83 10.68 14.58 2.40
C VAL A 83 11.82 15.47 1.93
N ALA A 84 12.42 15.12 0.79
CA ALA A 84 13.45 15.92 0.13
C ALA A 84 13.04 16.19 -1.32
N PHE A 85 13.30 17.41 -1.79
CA PHE A 85 13.04 17.83 -3.17
C PHE A 85 14.36 18.20 -3.86
N ARG A 86 14.49 17.85 -5.14
CA ARG A 86 15.64 18.23 -5.96
C ARG A 86 15.25 18.45 -7.41
N ASN A 87 16.07 19.19 -8.16
CA ASN A 87 15.93 19.41 -9.60
C ASN A 87 14.58 20.00 -9.98
N ILE A 88 14.08 20.98 -9.18
CA ILE A 88 12.81 21.65 -9.42
C ILE A 88 12.98 22.57 -10.62
N LYS A 89 12.16 22.36 -11.66
CA LYS A 89 12.11 23.21 -12.85
C LYS A 89 10.68 23.65 -13.08
N VAL A 90 10.46 24.96 -13.19
CA VAL A 90 9.16 25.56 -13.53
C VAL A 90 9.27 26.17 -14.91
N THR A 91 8.32 25.85 -15.79
CA THR A 91 8.23 26.42 -17.14
C THR A 91 6.83 26.99 -17.34
N LYS A 92 6.72 28.24 -17.79
CA LYS A 92 5.44 28.84 -18.16
C LYS A 92 5.06 28.46 -19.59
N PHE A 93 3.78 28.28 -19.82
CA PHE A 93 3.20 28.07 -21.14
C PHE A 93 2.59 29.41 -21.62
N ASP A 94 2.82 29.77 -22.88
CA ASP A 94 2.40 31.06 -23.43
C ASP A 94 0.92 31.13 -23.82
N SER A 95 0.25 29.98 -23.95
CA SER A 95 -1.17 29.95 -24.34
C SER A 95 -1.95 28.90 -23.54
N PRO A 96 -3.20 29.25 -23.13
CA PRO A 96 -4.11 28.29 -22.53
C PRO A 96 -4.41 27.14 -23.51
N ARG A 97 -4.40 25.90 -23.07
CA ARG A 97 -4.89 24.79 -23.88
C ARG A 97 -6.41 24.70 -23.78
N PRO A 98 -7.13 24.36 -24.88
CA PRO A 98 -8.53 24.02 -24.78
C PRO A 98 -8.70 22.86 -23.81
N THR A 99 -9.60 23.01 -22.86
CA THR A 99 -10.03 21.93 -21.99
C THR A 99 -11.20 21.21 -22.66
N GLU A 100 -10.98 20.00 -23.15
CA GLU A 100 -12.10 19.12 -23.43
C GLU A 100 -12.77 18.83 -22.09
N ARG A 101 -14.07 19.15 -21.98
CA ARG A 101 -14.84 18.79 -20.78
C ARG A 101 -14.88 17.29 -20.67
N SER A 102 -14.17 16.76 -19.67
CA SER A 102 -14.38 15.38 -19.25
C SER A 102 -15.80 15.29 -18.67
N THR A 103 -16.69 14.62 -19.38
CA THR A 103 -18.05 14.33 -18.94
C THR A 103 -18.10 13.20 -17.89
N THR A 104 -16.99 12.95 -17.22
CA THR A 104 -16.99 11.99 -16.11
C THR A 104 -17.82 12.55 -14.96
N ASN A 105 -18.84 11.82 -14.57
CA ASN A 105 -19.66 12.11 -13.40
C ASN A 105 -18.75 12.44 -12.21
N ALA A 106 -18.83 13.66 -11.69
CA ALA A 106 -18.03 14.13 -10.56
C ALA A 106 -18.20 13.30 -9.26
N ASN A 107 -19.16 12.37 -9.25
CA ASN A 107 -19.44 11.44 -8.16
C ASN A 107 -19.03 9.99 -8.44
N ALA A 108 -18.49 9.68 -9.62
CA ALA A 108 -17.99 8.34 -9.90
C ALA A 108 -16.57 8.23 -9.35
N VAL A 109 -16.39 7.37 -8.37
CA VAL A 109 -15.08 6.98 -7.85
C VAL A 109 -14.48 5.96 -8.80
N ASP A 110 -13.49 6.36 -9.60
CA ASP A 110 -12.71 5.39 -10.35
C ASP A 110 -11.95 4.48 -9.38
N PRO A 111 -12.16 3.17 -9.40
CA PRO A 111 -11.48 2.27 -8.48
C PRO A 111 -9.98 2.23 -8.78
N ILE A 112 -9.18 2.31 -7.73
CA ILE A 112 -7.72 2.19 -7.81
C ILE A 112 -7.36 0.72 -7.60
N HIS A 113 -7.25 -0.01 -8.70
CA HIS A 113 -6.86 -1.41 -8.66
C HIS A 113 -5.35 -1.54 -8.94
N ILE A 114 -4.66 -2.30 -8.08
CA ILE A 114 -3.25 -2.63 -8.26
C ILE A 114 -3.16 -4.06 -8.77
N GLY A 115 -2.56 -4.21 -9.94
CA GLY A 115 -2.23 -5.52 -10.51
C GLY A 115 -0.87 -6.01 -10.01
N ALA A 116 -0.64 -7.33 -10.11
CA ALA A 116 0.63 -7.96 -9.83
C ALA A 116 1.11 -8.71 -11.09
N SER A 117 1.64 -7.97 -12.07
CA SER A 117 2.29 -8.54 -13.27
C SER A 117 3.68 -9.11 -12.98
N GLU A 118 4.26 -8.71 -11.87
CA GLU A 118 5.50 -9.21 -11.26
C GLU A 118 5.29 -9.35 -9.75
N ASN A 119 6.27 -9.85 -9.02
CA ASN A 119 6.18 -9.85 -7.56
C ASN A 119 6.24 -8.40 -7.07
N ILE A 120 5.22 -8.00 -6.32
CA ILE A 120 5.03 -6.64 -5.84
C ILE A 120 4.68 -6.63 -4.36
N VAL A 121 5.15 -5.63 -3.64
CA VAL A 121 4.87 -5.44 -2.21
C VAL A 121 4.14 -4.12 -2.00
N LEU A 122 3.02 -4.16 -1.29
CA LEU A 122 2.28 -2.97 -0.86
C LEU A 122 2.12 -2.96 0.65
N ARG A 123 2.45 -1.83 1.28
CA ARG A 123 2.16 -1.58 2.70
C ARG A 123 0.87 -0.77 2.81
N SER A 124 -0.05 -1.26 3.65
CA SER A 124 -1.33 -0.60 3.92
C SER A 124 -1.87 -1.08 5.27
N PHE A 125 -2.97 -0.50 5.72
CA PHE A 125 -3.82 -1.19 6.71
C PHE A 125 -4.58 -2.31 6.01
N MET A 126 -4.84 -3.40 6.74
CA MET A 126 -5.62 -4.52 6.24
C MET A 126 -6.74 -4.86 7.22
N ASP A 127 -7.98 -4.74 6.74
CA ASP A 127 -9.16 -5.15 7.49
C ASP A 127 -9.40 -6.64 7.28
N LEU A 128 -9.42 -7.40 8.37
CA LEU A 128 -9.74 -8.81 8.37
C LEU A 128 -11.17 -9.01 8.86
N PRO A 129 -12.03 -9.79 8.17
CA PRO A 129 -13.43 -9.98 8.56
C PRO A 129 -13.56 -10.49 10.00
N GLY A 130 -14.28 -9.74 10.85
CA GLY A 130 -14.53 -10.11 12.24
C GLY A 130 -13.31 -10.06 13.17
N LEU A 131 -12.17 -9.54 12.71
CA LEU A 131 -10.92 -9.48 13.47
C LEU A 131 -10.39 -8.03 13.53
N PRO A 132 -9.47 -7.72 14.46
CA PRO A 132 -8.83 -6.41 14.49
C PRO A 132 -8.08 -6.08 13.21
N ARG A 133 -8.08 -4.79 12.85
CA ARG A 133 -7.31 -4.26 11.73
C ARG A 133 -5.82 -4.49 11.93
N VAL A 134 -5.15 -4.99 10.90
CA VAL A 134 -3.69 -5.08 10.86
C VAL A 134 -3.13 -3.74 10.38
N VAL A 135 -2.43 -3.03 11.25
CA VAL A 135 -1.94 -1.67 10.98
C VAL A 135 -0.63 -1.68 10.19
N HIS A 136 0.26 -2.62 10.48
CA HIS A 136 1.52 -2.77 9.73
C HIS A 136 1.45 -3.97 8.79
N ALA A 137 0.41 -4.02 7.96
CA ALA A 137 0.25 -5.05 6.96
C ALA A 137 1.15 -4.83 5.76
N VAL A 138 1.73 -5.92 5.27
CA VAL A 138 2.50 -5.99 4.03
C VAL A 138 1.83 -7.01 3.14
N SER A 139 1.17 -6.54 2.08
CA SER A 139 0.56 -7.42 1.08
C SER A 139 1.54 -7.69 -0.05
N VAL A 140 1.64 -8.95 -0.44
CA VAL A 140 2.55 -9.43 -1.48
C VAL A 140 1.74 -10.00 -2.64
N GLY A 141 1.92 -9.41 -3.81
CA GLY A 141 1.31 -9.82 -5.06
C GLY A 141 2.24 -10.67 -5.89
N SER A 142 1.68 -11.63 -6.61
CA SER A 142 2.43 -12.52 -7.50
C SER A 142 1.76 -12.63 -8.87
N PRO A 143 2.52 -12.75 -9.97
CA PRO A 143 1.98 -12.94 -11.31
C PRO A 143 1.19 -14.24 -11.46
N GLN A 144 1.37 -15.22 -10.57
CA GLN A 144 0.58 -16.46 -10.51
C GLN A 144 -0.83 -16.27 -9.95
N LYS A 145 -1.24 -15.01 -9.67
CA LYS A 145 -2.56 -14.64 -9.12
C LYS A 145 -2.88 -15.29 -7.77
N ILE A 146 -1.87 -15.61 -7.00
CA ILE A 146 -1.95 -15.96 -5.59
C ILE A 146 -1.18 -14.92 -4.80
N HIS A 147 -1.82 -14.38 -3.78
CA HIS A 147 -1.33 -13.26 -3.03
C HIS A 147 -1.49 -13.52 -1.54
N TYR A 148 -0.78 -12.77 -0.70
CA TYR A 148 -0.91 -12.90 0.75
C TYR A 148 -0.68 -11.56 1.46
N THR A 149 -1.15 -11.48 2.71
CA THR A 149 -0.85 -10.38 3.63
C THR A 149 -0.07 -10.91 4.83
N TYR A 150 1.01 -10.21 5.14
CA TYR A 150 1.85 -10.45 6.30
C TYR A 150 1.65 -9.35 7.33
N ASP A 151 1.47 -9.74 8.59
CA ASP A 151 1.38 -8.83 9.74
C ASP A 151 2.77 -8.68 10.37
N MET A 152 3.32 -7.47 10.27
CA MET A 152 4.65 -7.14 10.80
C MET A 152 4.68 -7.03 12.32
N ASP A 153 3.52 -6.79 12.96
CA ASP A 153 3.45 -6.66 14.42
C ASP A 153 3.51 -8.01 15.13
N ASN A 154 3.10 -9.07 14.44
CA ASN A 154 3.04 -10.41 15.00
C ASN A 154 3.95 -11.42 14.26
N GLY A 155 4.59 -11.03 13.17
CA GLY A 155 5.38 -11.96 12.36
C GLY A 155 4.53 -13.06 11.73
N MET A 156 3.31 -12.74 11.28
CA MET A 156 2.32 -13.74 10.87
C MET A 156 1.80 -13.52 9.46
N LEU A 157 1.66 -14.59 8.71
CA LEU A 157 0.85 -14.65 7.50
C LEU A 157 -0.63 -14.70 7.91
N VAL A 158 -1.42 -13.64 7.65
CA VAL A 158 -2.78 -13.52 8.18
C VAL A 158 -3.87 -13.95 7.21
N GLN A 159 -3.62 -13.83 5.92
CA GLN A 159 -4.55 -14.26 4.86
C GLN A 159 -3.84 -14.50 3.54
N VAL A 160 -4.44 -15.33 2.72
CA VAL A 160 -4.06 -15.60 1.35
C VAL A 160 -5.28 -15.43 0.44
N TRP A 161 -5.07 -15.08 -0.83
CA TRP A 161 -6.18 -15.03 -1.79
C TRP A 161 -5.74 -15.34 -3.21
N ARG A 162 -6.71 -15.75 -4.00
CA ARG A 162 -6.55 -15.98 -5.44
C ARG A 162 -7.40 -14.98 -6.22
N GLY A 163 -6.84 -14.39 -7.28
CA GLY A 163 -7.55 -13.47 -8.15
C GLY A 163 -6.75 -12.23 -8.50
N GLY A 164 -7.38 -11.05 -8.50
CA GLY A 164 -6.71 -9.75 -8.59
C GLY A 164 -5.93 -9.44 -7.32
N PHE A 165 -4.97 -8.49 -7.39
CA PHE A 165 -4.13 -8.20 -6.23
C PHE A 165 -4.90 -7.34 -5.22
N LEU A 166 -4.94 -6.03 -5.38
CA LEU A 166 -5.54 -5.15 -4.38
C LEU A 166 -6.39 -4.03 -4.98
N ASN A 167 -7.49 -3.73 -4.31
CA ASN A 167 -8.18 -2.47 -4.44
C ASN A 167 -7.64 -1.50 -3.38
N ALA A 168 -6.92 -0.48 -3.84
CA ALA A 168 -6.35 0.57 -3.01
C ALA A 168 -7.21 1.84 -2.97
N THR A 169 -8.44 1.80 -3.49
CA THR A 169 -9.37 2.94 -3.45
C THR A 169 -9.57 3.48 -2.04
N PRO A 170 -9.79 2.66 -0.99
CA PRO A 170 -9.94 3.17 0.37
C PRO A 170 -8.67 3.86 0.89
N MET A 171 -7.52 3.49 0.38
CA MET A 171 -6.22 4.04 0.79
C MET A 171 -6.01 5.47 0.29
N TRP A 172 -6.49 5.79 -0.91
CA TRP A 172 -6.16 7.04 -1.61
C TRP A 172 -7.36 7.85 -2.09
N HIS A 173 -8.59 7.31 -2.04
CA HIS A 173 -9.76 8.08 -2.39
C HIS A 173 -10.13 9.04 -1.26
N ASP A 174 -10.40 10.30 -1.61
CA ASP A 174 -10.70 11.38 -0.68
C ASP A 174 -9.57 11.59 0.33
N ARG A 175 -9.83 11.45 1.62
CA ARG A 175 -8.79 11.51 2.65
C ARG A 175 -8.03 10.20 2.82
N GLY A 176 -8.62 9.13 2.31
CA GLY A 176 -8.15 7.77 2.51
C GLY A 176 -8.17 7.35 3.98
N ASP A 177 -8.30 6.07 4.22
CA ASP A 177 -8.17 5.50 5.56
C ASP A 177 -6.90 4.66 5.71
N GLY A 178 -6.05 4.65 4.67
CA GLY A 178 -4.81 3.87 4.62
C GLY A 178 -5.00 2.39 4.34
N SER A 179 -6.25 1.90 4.16
CA SER A 179 -6.52 0.48 3.95
C SER A 179 -6.53 0.08 2.48
N SER A 180 -6.27 -1.19 2.23
CA SER A 180 -6.48 -1.85 0.94
C SER A 180 -7.33 -3.10 1.12
N ARG A 181 -7.91 -3.60 0.02
CA ARG A 181 -8.78 -4.78 0.03
C ARG A 181 -8.33 -5.78 -1.03
N PRO A 182 -8.26 -7.08 -0.71
CA PRO A 182 -8.00 -8.12 -1.69
C PRO A 182 -9.04 -8.10 -2.84
N LEU A 183 -8.58 -8.31 -4.06
CA LEU A 183 -9.43 -8.44 -5.25
C LEU A 183 -9.56 -9.91 -5.66
N GLY A 184 -10.06 -10.73 -4.75
CA GLY A 184 -10.20 -12.15 -5.04
C GLY A 184 -10.85 -12.95 -3.92
N MET A 185 -10.77 -14.27 -4.04
CA MET A 185 -11.29 -15.21 -3.06
C MET A 185 -10.29 -15.35 -1.91
N VAL A 186 -10.65 -14.85 -0.74
CA VAL A 186 -9.77 -14.76 0.44
C VAL A 186 -9.97 -15.97 1.35
N GLN A 187 -8.85 -16.54 1.81
CA GLN A 187 -8.77 -17.48 2.91
C GLN A 187 -8.02 -16.84 4.07
N GLY A 188 -8.70 -16.61 5.20
CA GLY A 188 -8.06 -16.20 6.45
C GLY A 188 -7.26 -17.35 7.06
N LEU A 189 -6.16 -17.00 7.73
CA LEU A 189 -5.28 -17.97 8.41
C LEU A 189 -5.35 -17.86 9.94
N GLY A 190 -6.38 -17.18 10.44
CA GLY A 190 -6.67 -17.02 11.85
C GLY A 190 -6.44 -15.61 12.39
N LYS A 191 -6.68 -15.45 13.69
CA LYS A 191 -6.50 -14.18 14.40
C LYS A 191 -5.02 -13.78 14.38
N PRO A 192 -4.69 -12.50 14.11
CA PRO A 192 -3.34 -11.98 14.22
C PRO A 192 -2.78 -12.16 15.64
N VAL A 193 -1.82 -13.06 15.77
CA VAL A 193 -1.06 -13.31 16.99
C VAL A 193 0.35 -13.70 16.58
N GLN A 194 1.30 -13.64 17.50
CA GLN A 194 2.67 -14.02 17.18
C GLN A 194 2.75 -15.46 16.66
N SER A 195 3.40 -15.67 15.52
CA SER A 195 3.48 -16.97 14.85
C SER A 195 4.45 -17.94 15.52
N ILE A 196 5.35 -17.47 16.40
CA ILE A 196 6.30 -18.30 17.15
C ILE A 196 6.00 -18.19 18.64
N ALA A 197 5.89 -19.34 19.31
CA ALA A 197 5.72 -19.41 20.74
C ALA A 197 6.64 -20.47 21.36
N ARG A 198 7.05 -20.27 22.60
CA ARG A 198 7.63 -21.33 23.44
C ARG A 198 6.50 -21.94 24.25
N LEU A 199 6.28 -23.21 24.06
CA LEU A 199 5.20 -23.97 24.72
C LEU A 199 5.77 -25.16 25.43
N SER A 200 5.19 -25.53 26.57
CA SER A 200 5.61 -26.73 27.34
C SER A 200 5.23 -28.02 26.63
N THR A 201 4.17 -28.00 25.82
CA THR A 201 3.69 -29.11 24.99
C THR A 201 3.02 -28.56 23.73
N ASP A 202 2.79 -29.39 22.72
CA ASP A 202 2.04 -29.11 21.53
C ASP A 202 0.54 -28.84 21.77
N GLN A 203 0.02 -29.22 22.94
CA GLN A 203 -1.36 -28.97 23.38
C GLN A 203 -1.50 -27.71 24.27
N ALA A 204 -0.40 -27.03 24.60
CA ALA A 204 -0.45 -25.85 25.43
C ALA A 204 -1.17 -24.69 24.70
N THR A 205 -1.86 -23.85 25.48
CA THR A 205 -2.56 -22.68 24.95
C THR A 205 -1.59 -21.74 24.26
N TRP A 206 -1.91 -21.34 23.02
CA TRP A 206 -1.11 -20.40 22.26
C TRP A 206 -1.11 -19.00 22.92
N ILE A 207 0.01 -18.30 22.83
CA ILE A 207 0.15 -16.94 23.37
C ILE A 207 -0.83 -15.98 22.67
N SER A 208 -1.38 -15.00 23.41
CA SER A 208 -2.37 -14.07 22.90
C SER A 208 -1.76 -12.82 22.26
N ASP A 209 -0.51 -12.50 22.61
CA ASP A 209 0.21 -11.30 22.17
C ASP A 209 1.72 -11.51 22.19
N THR A 210 2.48 -10.46 21.91
CA THR A 210 3.95 -10.49 21.88
C THR A 210 4.61 -10.13 23.22
N ALA A 211 3.83 -9.91 24.29
CA ALA A 211 4.38 -9.51 25.59
C ALA A 211 5.30 -10.59 26.16
N GLY A 212 6.45 -10.18 26.69
CA GLY A 212 7.45 -11.09 27.27
C GLY A 212 8.27 -11.90 26.28
N THR A 213 7.96 -11.88 24.98
CA THR A 213 8.67 -12.65 23.95
C THR A 213 9.92 -11.95 23.41
N GLY A 214 10.07 -10.66 23.70
CA GLY A 214 11.13 -9.83 23.11
C GLY A 214 10.95 -9.60 21.60
N TYR A 215 9.72 -9.74 21.08
CA TYR A 215 9.41 -9.54 19.67
C TYR A 215 9.78 -8.14 19.20
N LYS A 216 10.50 -8.07 18.09
CA LYS A 216 10.90 -6.81 17.42
C LYS A 216 10.94 -7.03 15.91
N PRO A 217 10.02 -6.41 15.16
CA PRO A 217 10.10 -6.43 13.70
C PRO A 217 11.37 -5.72 13.22
N LYS A 218 11.97 -6.22 12.15
CA LYS A 218 13.20 -5.70 11.52
C LYS A 218 12.99 -5.29 10.06
N GLY A 219 11.75 -5.31 9.59
CA GLY A 219 11.42 -5.02 8.21
C GLY A 219 11.49 -6.26 7.32
N TYR A 220 11.76 -6.05 6.06
CA TYR A 220 11.96 -7.12 5.08
C TYR A 220 13.03 -6.72 4.07
N VAL A 221 13.61 -7.73 3.42
CA VAL A 221 14.49 -7.59 2.27
C VAL A 221 13.87 -8.31 1.07
N LEU A 222 14.04 -7.77 -0.12
CA LEU A 222 13.58 -8.40 -1.35
C LEU A 222 14.72 -9.21 -1.96
N ASP A 223 14.41 -10.41 -2.47
CA ASP A 223 15.34 -11.16 -3.30
C ASP A 223 15.37 -10.60 -4.75
N GLU A 224 16.17 -11.20 -5.62
CA GLU A 224 16.31 -10.82 -7.03
C GLU A 224 14.99 -10.88 -7.83
N ASN A 225 14.03 -11.67 -7.37
CA ASN A 225 12.71 -11.83 -7.97
C ASN A 225 11.64 -10.93 -7.30
N GLY A 226 12.04 -10.03 -6.38
CA GLY A 226 11.12 -9.15 -5.67
C GLY A 226 10.31 -9.83 -4.56
N ILE A 227 10.69 -11.04 -4.13
CA ILE A 227 9.99 -11.78 -3.07
C ILE A 227 10.55 -11.35 -1.71
N PRO A 228 9.70 -10.92 -0.76
CA PRO A 228 10.17 -10.47 0.54
C PRO A 228 10.55 -11.62 1.46
N SER A 229 11.63 -11.41 2.20
CA SER A 229 11.98 -12.14 3.42
C SER A 229 11.72 -11.23 4.60
N PHE A 230 10.76 -11.56 5.45
CA PHE A 230 10.42 -10.80 6.64
C PHE A 230 11.36 -11.13 7.78
N LEU A 231 11.91 -10.09 8.41
CA LEU A 231 12.94 -10.22 9.44
C LEU A 231 12.39 -9.72 10.77
N TYR A 232 12.60 -10.51 11.83
CA TYR A 232 12.25 -10.10 13.19
C TYR A 232 13.11 -10.82 14.24
N LYS A 233 13.03 -10.38 15.48
CA LYS A 233 13.62 -11.10 16.64
C LYS A 233 12.50 -11.49 17.59
N THR A 234 12.63 -12.67 18.20
CA THR A 234 11.75 -13.14 19.27
C THR A 234 12.49 -14.19 20.11
N TYR A 235 12.25 -14.23 21.41
CA TYR A 235 12.94 -15.13 22.35
C TYR A 235 14.48 -15.08 22.23
N GLY A 236 15.02 -13.91 21.90
CA GLY A 236 16.47 -13.72 21.71
C GLY A 236 17.01 -14.14 20.35
N ILE A 237 16.26 -14.91 19.54
CA ILE A 237 16.69 -15.38 18.22
C ILE A 237 16.30 -14.42 17.09
N ALA A 238 17.07 -14.42 16.02
CA ALA A 238 16.71 -13.79 14.76
C ALA A 238 15.95 -14.79 13.88
N VAL A 239 14.89 -14.29 13.24
CA VAL A 239 14.03 -15.08 12.36
C VAL A 239 13.99 -14.45 10.99
N ASN A 240 14.11 -15.28 9.96
CA ASN A 240 13.87 -14.95 8.56
C ASN A 240 12.72 -15.82 8.06
N ASP A 241 11.64 -15.18 7.63
CA ASP A 241 10.38 -15.79 7.19
C ASP A 241 10.09 -15.42 5.75
N GLN A 242 10.24 -16.35 4.83
CA GLN A 242 9.99 -16.14 3.41
C GLN A 242 8.90 -17.06 2.89
N SER A 243 7.89 -16.48 2.23
CA SER A 243 6.85 -17.23 1.55
C SER A 243 6.96 -17.03 0.04
N LYS A 244 6.99 -18.13 -0.70
CA LYS A 244 7.03 -18.15 -2.17
C LYS A 244 5.80 -18.84 -2.73
N VAL A 245 5.19 -18.23 -3.75
CA VAL A 245 4.11 -18.88 -4.49
C VAL A 245 4.72 -20.00 -5.34
N LEU A 246 4.13 -21.19 -5.25
CA LEU A 246 4.54 -22.34 -6.05
C LEU A 246 4.14 -22.16 -7.53
N GLU A 247 4.87 -22.84 -8.41
CA GLU A 247 4.58 -22.83 -9.84
C GLU A 247 3.11 -23.16 -10.13
N MET A 248 2.56 -22.52 -11.17
CA MET A 248 1.14 -22.60 -11.56
C MET A 248 0.16 -22.19 -10.45
N GLY A 249 0.62 -21.50 -9.40
CA GLY A 249 -0.26 -21.04 -8.31
C GLY A 249 -0.93 -22.17 -7.53
N ARG A 250 -0.25 -23.28 -7.31
CA ARG A 250 -0.80 -24.44 -6.56
C ARG A 250 -0.85 -24.21 -5.06
N GLY A 251 -0.07 -23.26 -4.54
CA GLY A 251 0.02 -22.98 -3.11
C GLY A 251 1.24 -22.13 -2.77
N PHE A 252 1.70 -22.26 -1.54
CA PHE A 252 2.88 -21.56 -1.02
C PHE A 252 3.90 -22.56 -0.48
N SER A 253 5.17 -22.23 -0.68
CA SER A 253 6.27 -22.72 0.13
C SER A 253 6.62 -21.64 1.14
N ARG A 254 6.67 -21.97 2.43
CA ARG A 254 7.10 -21.07 3.50
C ARG A 254 8.36 -21.62 4.16
N LYS A 255 9.42 -20.83 4.15
CA LYS A 255 10.71 -21.16 4.73
C LYS A 255 10.96 -20.26 5.93
N ILE A 256 11.08 -20.88 7.12
CA ILE A 256 11.47 -20.22 8.35
C ILE A 256 12.91 -20.61 8.68
N THR A 257 13.75 -19.58 8.86
CA THR A 257 15.14 -19.78 9.27
C THR A 257 15.36 -19.04 10.58
N ILE A 258 15.90 -19.72 11.57
CA ILE A 258 16.23 -19.18 12.89
C ILE A 258 17.73 -19.17 13.10
N SER A 259 18.26 -18.17 13.86
CA SER A 259 19.70 -18.01 14.08
C SER A 259 20.28 -19.07 15.00
N ASP A 260 19.49 -19.56 15.95
CA ASP A 260 19.93 -20.46 17.00
C ASP A 260 18.86 -21.51 17.31
N GLN A 261 19.28 -22.71 17.70
CA GLN A 261 18.38 -23.74 18.14
C GLN A 261 17.80 -23.40 19.52
N VAL A 262 16.48 -23.43 19.64
CA VAL A 262 15.75 -23.21 20.90
C VAL A 262 14.79 -24.36 21.12
N ASN A 263 14.87 -24.96 22.31
CA ASN A 263 13.93 -26.02 22.73
C ASN A 263 12.54 -25.42 22.94
N ASP A 264 11.53 -26.25 22.76
CA ASP A 264 10.11 -25.93 23.00
C ASP A 264 9.58 -24.77 22.12
N LEU A 265 10.19 -24.58 20.96
CA LEU A 265 9.79 -23.57 20.00
C LEU A 265 8.79 -24.16 18.99
N TYR A 266 7.60 -23.59 18.97
CA TYR A 266 6.52 -23.98 18.07
C TYR A 266 6.22 -22.87 17.09
N PHE A 267 5.84 -23.26 15.89
CA PHE A 267 5.46 -22.33 14.83
C PHE A 267 4.01 -22.58 14.42
N ARG A 268 3.17 -21.52 14.49
CA ARG A 268 1.76 -21.55 14.08
C ARG A 268 1.65 -21.26 12.60
N LEU A 269 1.17 -22.21 11.84
CA LEU A 269 0.96 -22.05 10.39
C LEU A 269 -0.37 -21.35 10.09
N ALA A 270 -1.44 -21.83 10.70
CA ALA A 270 -2.79 -21.33 10.51
C ALA A 270 -3.69 -21.75 11.69
N ASP A 271 -4.88 -21.15 11.74
CA ASP A 271 -5.99 -21.51 12.61
C ASP A 271 -7.26 -21.57 11.75
N ALA A 272 -7.81 -22.75 11.57
CA ALA A 272 -8.97 -23.00 10.73
C ALA A 272 -9.75 -24.21 11.26
N GLU A 273 -11.04 -24.29 10.90
CA GLU A 273 -11.90 -25.40 11.31
C GLU A 273 -11.42 -26.78 10.82
N ASN A 274 -10.79 -26.81 9.64
CA ASN A 274 -10.24 -28.01 9.04
C ASN A 274 -8.84 -27.76 8.50
N ILE A 275 -7.85 -28.39 9.11
CA ILE A 275 -6.46 -28.43 8.63
C ILE A 275 -6.12 -29.90 8.39
N ILE A 276 -5.82 -30.24 7.14
CA ILE A 276 -5.45 -31.59 6.74
C ILE A 276 -3.94 -31.61 6.48
N GLN A 277 -3.23 -32.42 7.24
CA GLN A 277 -1.84 -32.73 6.96
C GLN A 277 -1.79 -33.92 5.97
N THR A 278 -1.19 -33.68 4.82
CA THR A 278 -0.90 -34.75 3.86
C THR A 278 0.56 -35.12 3.98
N ALA A 279 0.85 -36.43 3.93
CA ALA A 279 2.23 -36.86 3.76
C ALA A 279 2.71 -36.47 2.37
N ASP A 280 3.97 -36.03 2.29
CA ASP A 280 4.66 -35.77 1.00
C ASP A 280 4.93 -37.08 0.26
#